data_987c50a291b6465948bf08f9db76d824
#
_entry.id   987c50a291b6465948bf08f9db76d824
#
_cell.length_a   1.000
_cell.length_b   1.000
_cell.length_c   1.000
_cell.angle_alpha   90.00
_cell.angle_beta   90.00
_cell.angle_gamma   90.00
#
_symmetry.space_group_name_H-M   'P 1'
#
loop_
_entity.id
_entity.type
_entity.pdbx_description
1 polymer ?
#
loop_
_entity_poly.entity_id
_entity_poly.type
_entity_poly.pdbx_seq_one_letter_code
_entity_poly.pdbx_strand_id
1 'polypeptide(L)'
;VEFDEKTIVSSTGALSLKEVPKSLVVVGGGYIGLEMGSVWSRLGAEVNVIEFLDHITPGMDREISEEFMKILKKQNIKFHLNRKVTSIKKTNNGVQISTSDKNGDSKEFNCDVALISIGRKPFTSNLNLSSAGVKSDEKGRIKIDKKFQTSSKNIYAIGDVIDGPMLAHKAEEEGIAVAEIIAGQSGHVNYDLIPGAVSYTHLRAHETG
;
A
#
# COMPACT_ATOMS: atom_id res chain seq x y z
N VAL A 1 12.02 -7.44 6.76
CA VAL A 1 11.10 -8.08 7.73
C VAL A 1 10.48 -9.28 7.04
N GLU A 2 10.52 -10.44 7.69
CA GLU A 2 9.88 -11.66 7.20
C GLU A 2 8.43 -11.69 7.71
N PHE A 3 7.48 -11.90 6.77
CA PHE A 3 6.06 -12.01 7.09
C PHE A 3 5.72 -13.46 7.43
N ASP A 4 5.07 -13.69 8.57
CA ASP A 4 4.48 -14.99 8.90
C ASP A 4 2.96 -15.03 8.61
N GLU A 5 2.41 -13.89 8.18
CA GLU A 5 0.99 -13.65 7.87
C GLU A 5 0.02 -14.03 9.00
N LYS A 6 0.53 -14.03 10.24
CA LYS A 6 -0.21 -14.33 11.47
C LYS A 6 -0.01 -13.28 12.55
N THR A 7 1.25 -12.94 12.84
CA THR A 7 1.64 -11.95 13.84
C THR A 7 2.37 -10.77 13.21
N ILE A 8 3.20 -11.01 12.20
CA ILE A 8 3.78 -9.97 11.35
C ILE A 8 3.16 -10.14 9.98
N VAL A 9 2.23 -9.25 9.65
CA VAL A 9 1.36 -9.39 8.49
C VAL A 9 1.57 -8.29 7.45
N SER A 10 1.38 -8.65 6.19
CA SER A 10 1.10 -7.72 5.11
C SER A 10 -0.39 -7.31 5.12
N SER A 11 -0.81 -6.48 4.19
CA SER A 11 -2.24 -6.19 3.98
C SER A 11 -3.04 -7.45 3.67
N THR A 12 -2.45 -8.43 2.97
CA THR A 12 -3.09 -9.72 2.68
C THR A 12 -3.35 -10.52 3.96
N GLY A 13 -2.36 -10.64 4.84
CA GLY A 13 -2.53 -11.30 6.14
C GLY A 13 -3.50 -10.54 7.04
N ALA A 14 -3.45 -9.20 7.03
CA ALA A 14 -4.37 -8.38 7.82
C ALA A 14 -5.84 -8.57 7.41
N LEU A 15 -6.13 -8.83 6.13
CA LEU A 15 -7.48 -9.16 5.64
C LEU A 15 -7.92 -10.57 6.03
N SER A 16 -6.99 -11.44 6.41
CA SER A 16 -7.22 -12.87 6.63
C SER A 16 -7.11 -13.28 8.11
N LEU A 17 -6.94 -12.32 9.03
CA LEU A 17 -6.92 -12.59 10.46
C LEU A 17 -8.25 -13.22 10.90
N LYS A 18 -8.16 -14.31 11.65
CA LYS A 18 -9.34 -15.07 12.09
C LYS A 18 -10.03 -14.50 13.31
N GLU A 19 -9.29 -13.72 14.09
CA GLU A 19 -9.75 -13.12 15.34
C GLU A 19 -9.33 -11.66 15.41
N VAL A 20 -10.08 -10.85 16.15
CA VAL A 20 -9.73 -9.46 16.42
C VAL A 20 -8.55 -9.44 17.38
N PRO A 21 -7.37 -8.92 17.01
CA PRO A 21 -6.27 -8.78 17.94
C PRO A 21 -6.62 -7.76 19.02
N LYS A 22 -6.16 -7.97 20.26
CA LYS A 22 -6.34 -6.96 21.32
C LYS A 22 -5.57 -5.69 21.00
N SER A 23 -4.40 -5.85 20.39
CA SER A 23 -3.51 -4.75 20.01
C SER A 23 -2.93 -4.95 18.62
N LEU A 24 -3.00 -3.91 17.80
CA LEU A 24 -2.45 -3.84 16.44
C LEU A 24 -1.50 -2.65 16.33
N VAL A 25 -0.28 -2.89 15.90
CA VAL A 25 0.61 -1.82 15.46
C VAL A 25 0.68 -1.80 13.95
N VAL A 26 0.36 -0.66 13.37
CA VAL A 26 0.47 -0.38 11.93
C VAL A 26 1.77 0.38 11.67
N VAL A 27 2.65 -0.18 10.89
CA VAL A 27 3.88 0.47 10.43
C VAL A 27 3.65 1.04 9.04
N GLY A 28 3.62 2.36 8.96
CA GLY A 28 3.29 3.14 7.76
C GLY A 28 1.91 3.81 7.84
N GLY A 29 1.90 5.14 7.75
CA GLY A 29 0.70 5.98 7.80
C GLY A 29 0.08 6.27 6.44
N GLY A 30 0.31 5.40 5.44
CA GLY A 30 -0.34 5.46 4.13
C GLY A 30 -1.78 4.93 4.18
N TYR A 31 -2.53 5.12 3.09
CA TYR A 31 -3.95 4.77 3.01
C TYR A 31 -4.23 3.30 3.36
N ILE A 32 -3.42 2.34 2.89
CA ILE A 32 -3.62 0.90 3.20
C ILE A 32 -3.56 0.66 4.72
N GLY A 33 -2.52 1.18 5.39
CA GLY A 33 -2.35 1.02 6.82
C GLY A 33 -3.47 1.66 7.62
N LEU A 34 -3.94 2.83 7.20
CA LEU A 34 -5.01 3.57 7.86
C LEU A 34 -6.38 2.93 7.65
N GLU A 35 -6.66 2.42 6.45
CA GLU A 35 -7.89 1.67 6.17
C GLU A 35 -7.96 0.41 7.05
N MET A 36 -6.93 -0.42 7.02
CA MET A 36 -6.86 -1.62 7.85
C MET A 36 -6.91 -1.28 9.34
N GLY A 37 -6.14 -0.30 9.78
CA GLY A 37 -6.16 0.17 11.16
C GLY A 37 -7.54 0.66 11.61
N SER A 38 -8.25 1.38 10.74
CA SER A 38 -9.63 1.84 11.02
C SER A 38 -10.61 0.68 11.13
N VAL A 39 -10.52 -0.34 10.27
CA VAL A 39 -11.36 -1.53 10.35
C VAL A 39 -11.12 -2.26 11.67
N TRP A 40 -9.88 -2.56 12.00
CA TRP A 40 -9.54 -3.30 13.21
C TRP A 40 -9.86 -2.51 14.49
N SER A 41 -9.69 -1.17 14.48
CA SER A 41 -10.09 -0.31 15.60
C SER A 41 -11.60 -0.38 15.83
N ARG A 42 -12.41 -0.33 14.77
CA ARG A 42 -13.88 -0.46 14.86
C ARG A 42 -14.33 -1.82 15.37
N LEU A 43 -13.55 -2.86 15.10
CA LEU A 43 -13.80 -4.22 15.60
C LEU A 43 -13.34 -4.39 17.07
N GLY A 44 -12.65 -3.41 17.65
CA GLY A 44 -12.27 -3.40 19.05
C GLY A 44 -10.78 -3.54 19.35
N ALA A 45 -9.91 -3.58 18.34
CA ALA A 45 -8.47 -3.59 18.56
C ALA A 45 -7.96 -2.22 19.04
N GLU A 46 -6.99 -2.22 19.96
CA GLU A 46 -6.20 -1.02 20.24
C GLU A 46 -5.19 -0.81 19.11
N VAL A 47 -5.33 0.30 18.35
CA VAL A 47 -4.51 0.55 17.16
C VAL A 47 -3.53 1.68 17.41
N ASN A 48 -2.23 1.39 17.14
CA ASN A 48 -1.14 2.35 17.14
C ASN A 48 -0.55 2.42 15.73
N VAL A 49 -0.46 3.60 15.15
CA VAL A 49 0.17 3.85 13.83
C VAL A 49 1.52 4.50 14.04
N ILE A 50 2.57 3.89 13.50
CA ILE A 50 3.94 4.42 13.51
C ILE A 50 4.27 4.90 12.11
N GLU A 51 4.61 6.19 11.98
CA GLU A 51 4.95 6.80 10.71
C GLU A 51 6.32 7.52 10.80
N PHE A 52 7.14 7.32 9.78
CA PHE A 52 8.45 7.95 9.68
C PHE A 52 8.36 9.46 9.40
N LEU A 53 7.36 9.87 8.62
CA LEU A 53 7.11 11.26 8.30
C LEU A 53 6.40 11.98 9.44
N ASP A 54 6.32 13.29 9.34
CA ASP A 54 5.62 14.17 10.28
C ASP A 54 4.10 14.25 10.03
N HIS A 55 3.60 13.49 9.06
CA HIS A 55 2.18 13.43 8.68
C HIS A 55 1.82 12.06 8.11
N ILE A 56 0.53 11.79 8.05
CA ILE A 56 -0.05 10.59 7.41
C ILE A 56 -0.35 10.88 5.92
N THR A 57 -0.70 9.83 5.17
CA THR A 57 -1.10 9.91 3.75
C THR A 57 -0.12 10.72 2.89
N PRO A 58 1.17 10.28 2.81
CA PRO A 58 2.17 10.99 2.01
C PRO A 58 1.72 11.10 0.55
N GLY A 59 1.89 12.30 -0.02
CA GLY A 59 1.44 12.59 -1.39
C GLY A 59 0.05 13.20 -1.48
N MET A 60 -0.71 13.23 -0.38
CA MET A 60 -1.99 13.97 -0.28
C MET A 60 -1.77 15.40 0.20
N ASP A 61 -2.77 16.25 -0.03
CA ASP A 61 -2.78 17.61 0.52
C ASP A 61 -2.62 17.60 2.04
N ARG A 62 -1.84 18.55 2.56
CA ARG A 62 -1.46 18.58 3.97
C ARG A 62 -2.66 18.84 4.88
N GLU A 63 -3.52 19.76 4.51
CA GLU A 63 -4.72 20.11 5.28
C GLU A 63 -5.68 18.91 5.36
N ILE A 64 -5.87 18.22 4.24
CA ILE A 64 -6.68 16.98 4.20
C ILE A 64 -6.08 15.90 5.07
N SER A 65 -4.76 15.71 5.03
CA SER A 65 -4.07 14.73 5.87
C SER A 65 -4.23 15.03 7.37
N GLU A 66 -4.16 16.30 7.76
CA GLU A 66 -4.33 16.73 9.14
C GLU A 66 -5.78 16.54 9.63
N GLU A 67 -6.78 16.90 8.83
CA GLU A 67 -8.19 16.68 9.17
C GLU A 67 -8.52 15.18 9.25
N PHE A 68 -8.00 14.39 8.32
CA PHE A 68 -8.16 12.93 8.35
C PHE A 68 -7.56 12.33 9.62
N MET A 69 -6.36 12.77 10.01
CA MET A 69 -5.75 12.32 11.27
C MET A 69 -6.60 12.68 12.49
N LYS A 70 -7.22 13.87 12.51
CA LYS A 70 -8.14 14.27 13.60
C LYS A 70 -9.35 13.33 13.68
N ILE A 71 -9.92 12.96 12.54
CA ILE A 71 -11.04 12.02 12.47
C ILE A 71 -10.63 10.64 13.02
N LEU A 72 -9.47 10.12 12.58
CA LEU A 72 -8.98 8.83 13.04
C LEU A 72 -8.63 8.81 14.53
N LYS A 73 -8.11 9.91 15.06
CA LYS A 73 -7.91 10.05 16.53
C LYS A 73 -9.22 9.98 17.31
N LYS A 74 -10.32 10.52 16.79
CA LYS A 74 -11.66 10.38 17.38
C LYS A 74 -12.16 8.93 17.36
N GLN A 75 -11.62 8.10 16.47
CA GLN A 75 -11.83 6.64 16.43
C GLN A 75 -10.86 5.85 17.33
N ASN A 76 -10.19 6.53 18.27
CA ASN A 76 -9.22 5.96 19.21
C ASN A 76 -7.93 5.40 18.58
N ILE A 77 -7.60 5.78 17.35
CA ILE A 77 -6.31 5.42 16.76
C ILE A 77 -5.22 6.36 17.27
N LYS A 78 -4.14 5.78 17.78
CA LYS A 78 -2.99 6.52 18.30
C LYS A 78 -1.92 6.66 17.22
N PHE A 79 -1.34 7.86 17.06
CA PHE A 79 -0.32 8.16 16.05
C PHE A 79 1.02 8.48 16.69
N HIS A 80 2.08 7.89 16.14
CA HIS A 80 3.48 8.10 16.51
C HIS A 80 4.25 8.51 15.26
N LEU A 81 4.18 9.82 14.96
CA LEU A 81 4.84 10.43 13.80
C LEU A 81 6.33 10.69 14.07
N ASN A 82 7.10 10.97 13.00
CA ASN A 82 8.55 11.19 13.07
C ASN A 82 9.32 10.03 13.72
N ARG A 83 8.82 8.79 13.58
CA ARG A 83 9.45 7.62 14.18
C ARG A 83 9.85 6.59 13.12
N LYS A 84 11.14 6.31 13.07
CA LYS A 84 11.71 5.25 12.24
C LYS A 84 11.63 3.92 12.99
N VAL A 85 11.03 2.91 12.40
CA VAL A 85 11.12 1.53 12.89
C VAL A 85 12.53 1.02 12.65
N THR A 86 13.19 0.58 13.70
CA THR A 86 14.57 0.07 13.66
C THR A 86 14.65 -1.45 13.77
N SER A 87 13.66 -2.06 14.42
CA SER A 87 13.57 -3.51 14.59
C SER A 87 12.13 -3.97 14.75
N ILE A 88 11.83 -5.14 14.22
CA ILE A 88 10.58 -5.87 14.44
C ILE A 88 10.96 -7.30 14.78
N LYS A 89 10.53 -7.76 15.95
CA LYS A 89 10.89 -9.10 16.47
C LYS A 89 9.63 -9.81 16.94
N LYS A 90 9.47 -11.06 16.53
CA LYS A 90 8.47 -11.96 17.11
C LYS A 90 8.89 -12.37 18.51
N THR A 91 7.94 -12.39 19.42
CA THR A 91 8.10 -12.81 20.81
C THR A 91 7.14 -13.96 21.11
N ASN A 92 7.24 -14.53 22.31
CA ASN A 92 6.31 -15.59 22.73
C ASN A 92 4.85 -15.08 22.84
N ASN A 93 4.65 -13.77 23.04
CA ASN A 93 3.35 -13.15 23.30
C ASN A 93 2.95 -12.12 22.23
N GLY A 94 3.49 -12.22 21.01
CA GLY A 94 3.16 -11.28 19.94
C GLY A 94 4.41 -10.71 19.24
N VAL A 95 4.44 -9.40 19.06
CA VAL A 95 5.49 -8.69 18.31
C VAL A 95 6.01 -7.51 19.13
N GLN A 96 7.33 -7.37 19.19
CA GLN A 96 8.02 -6.20 19.71
C GLN A 96 8.57 -5.36 18.56
N ILE A 97 8.26 -4.07 18.55
CA ILE A 97 8.72 -3.11 17.55
C ILE A 97 9.52 -2.02 18.24
N SER A 98 10.79 -1.88 17.86
CA SER A 98 11.66 -0.81 18.33
C SER A 98 11.67 0.33 17.32
N THR A 99 11.63 1.55 17.82
CA THR A 99 11.64 2.76 17.01
C THR A 99 12.62 3.79 17.52
N SER A 100 13.09 4.68 16.67
CA SER A 100 13.84 5.88 17.06
C SER A 100 13.25 7.11 16.37
N ASP A 101 13.33 8.25 17.03
CA ASP A 101 13.06 9.56 16.41
C ASP A 101 14.34 10.22 15.86
N LYS A 102 14.21 11.45 15.37
CA LYS A 102 15.34 12.24 14.82
C LYS A 102 16.42 12.58 15.86
N ASN A 103 16.07 12.60 17.14
CA ASN A 103 16.97 12.92 18.25
C ASN A 103 17.63 11.67 18.82
N GLY A 104 17.30 10.48 18.30
CA GLY A 104 17.79 9.19 18.80
C GLY A 104 16.98 8.64 19.97
N ASP A 105 15.87 9.30 20.36
CA ASP A 105 15.00 8.80 21.42
C ASP A 105 14.32 7.49 20.95
N SER A 106 14.58 6.43 21.72
CA SER A 106 14.08 5.10 21.41
C SER A 106 12.79 4.81 22.16
N LYS A 107 11.83 4.20 21.45
CA LYS A 107 10.59 3.72 22.05
C LYS A 107 10.27 2.33 21.55
N GLU A 108 9.75 1.50 22.44
CA GLU A 108 9.28 0.15 22.11
C GLU A 108 7.76 0.06 22.16
N PHE A 109 7.22 -0.75 21.24
CA PHE A 109 5.81 -1.08 21.18
C PHE A 109 5.67 -2.59 21.20
N ASN A 110 4.77 -3.10 22.04
CA ASN A 110 4.40 -4.50 22.06
C ASN A 110 2.96 -4.63 21.58
N CYS A 111 2.68 -5.62 20.75
CA CYS A 111 1.35 -5.87 20.19
C CYS A 111 1.15 -7.34 19.85
N ASP A 112 -0.10 -7.74 19.69
CA ASP A 112 -0.44 -9.10 19.23
C ASP A 112 -0.10 -9.26 17.76
N VAL A 113 -0.39 -8.23 16.96
CA VAL A 113 -0.18 -8.22 15.50
C VAL A 113 0.49 -6.92 15.05
N ALA A 114 1.46 -7.04 14.16
CA ALA A 114 2.10 -5.93 13.46
C ALA A 114 1.75 -5.96 11.98
N LEU A 115 1.06 -4.95 11.48
CA LEU A 115 0.80 -4.74 10.06
C LEU A 115 1.90 -3.87 9.45
N ILE A 116 2.57 -4.37 8.43
CA ILE A 116 3.61 -3.64 7.71
C ILE A 116 3.03 -3.13 6.39
N SER A 117 2.86 -1.81 6.28
CA SER A 117 2.20 -1.12 5.16
C SER A 117 3.02 0.08 4.64
N ILE A 118 4.33 -0.13 4.46
CA ILE A 118 5.31 0.91 4.06
C ILE A 118 5.50 1.05 2.55
N GLY A 119 4.58 0.54 1.76
CA GLY A 119 4.57 0.63 0.30
C GLY A 119 4.20 -0.67 -0.38
N ARG A 120 4.18 -0.63 -1.72
CA ARG A 120 3.85 -1.76 -2.59
C ARG A 120 5.02 -2.05 -3.51
N LYS A 121 5.13 -3.31 -3.93
CA LYS A 121 6.09 -3.78 -4.93
C LYS A 121 5.35 -4.43 -6.08
N PRO A 122 5.85 -4.34 -7.31
CA PRO A 122 5.31 -5.10 -8.44
C PRO A 122 5.31 -6.59 -8.11
N PHE A 123 4.18 -7.25 -8.30
CA PHE A 123 4.09 -8.69 -8.09
C PHE A 123 4.41 -9.43 -9.40
N THR A 124 5.69 -9.67 -9.62
CA THR A 124 6.22 -10.34 -10.82
C THR A 124 6.81 -11.71 -10.52
N SER A 125 6.63 -12.19 -9.28
CA SER A 125 7.11 -13.52 -8.86
C SER A 125 6.44 -14.62 -9.68
N ASN A 126 7.21 -15.64 -10.05
CA ASN A 126 6.75 -16.82 -10.80
C ASN A 126 6.26 -16.56 -12.24
N LEU A 127 6.46 -15.37 -12.80
CA LEU A 127 6.12 -15.07 -14.19
C LEU A 127 7.20 -15.53 -15.19
N ASN A 128 8.35 -16.03 -14.72
CA ASN A 128 9.48 -16.45 -15.56
C ASN A 128 9.88 -15.41 -16.63
N LEU A 129 9.88 -14.14 -16.25
CA LEU A 129 10.11 -13.00 -17.15
C LEU A 129 11.38 -13.16 -17.99
N SER A 130 12.46 -13.64 -17.40
CA SER A 130 13.74 -13.88 -18.10
C SER A 130 13.62 -14.91 -19.23
N SER A 131 12.87 -16.00 -19.01
CA SER A 131 12.63 -17.03 -20.02
C SER A 131 11.80 -16.49 -21.19
N ALA A 132 10.93 -15.50 -20.93
CA ALA A 132 10.16 -14.81 -21.95
C ALA A 132 10.94 -13.64 -22.61
N GLY A 133 12.19 -13.38 -22.22
CA GLY A 133 12.97 -12.25 -22.71
C GLY A 133 12.48 -10.89 -22.22
N VAL A 134 11.65 -10.86 -21.19
CA VAL A 134 11.10 -9.63 -20.62
C VAL A 134 12.05 -9.07 -19.57
N LYS A 135 12.42 -7.79 -19.71
CA LYS A 135 13.34 -7.09 -18.82
C LYS A 135 12.59 -6.31 -17.75
N SER A 136 13.13 -6.32 -16.53
CA SER A 136 12.68 -5.50 -15.42
C SER A 136 13.70 -4.42 -15.07
N ASP A 137 13.26 -3.41 -14.32
CA ASP A 137 14.13 -2.44 -13.70
C ASP A 137 14.63 -2.92 -12.31
N GLU A 138 15.42 -2.07 -11.63
CA GLU A 138 15.99 -2.35 -10.31
C GLU A 138 14.91 -2.47 -9.20
N LYS A 139 13.71 -1.92 -9.44
CA LYS A 139 12.55 -2.02 -8.53
C LYS A 139 11.66 -3.22 -8.83
N GLY A 140 12.02 -4.04 -9.83
CA GLY A 140 11.26 -5.21 -10.27
C GLY A 140 10.09 -4.89 -11.20
N ARG A 141 9.97 -3.65 -11.70
CA ARG A 141 8.93 -3.25 -12.65
C ARG A 141 9.29 -3.68 -14.05
N ILE A 142 8.33 -4.15 -14.80
CA ILE A 142 8.52 -4.53 -16.21
C ILE A 142 8.76 -3.27 -17.05
N LYS A 143 9.85 -3.27 -17.81
CA LYS A 143 10.17 -2.17 -18.74
C LYS A 143 9.31 -2.27 -19.99
N ILE A 144 8.68 -1.16 -20.36
CA ILE A 144 7.82 -1.02 -21.53
C ILE A 144 8.26 0.18 -22.38
N ASP A 145 7.84 0.17 -23.62
CA ASP A 145 7.89 1.34 -24.51
C ASP A 145 6.60 2.18 -24.40
N LYS A 146 6.49 3.23 -25.23
CA LYS A 146 5.31 4.12 -25.28
C LYS A 146 4.01 3.44 -25.73
N LYS A 147 4.09 2.20 -26.23
CA LYS A 147 2.96 1.38 -26.66
C LYS A 147 2.71 0.22 -25.71
N PHE A 148 3.22 0.29 -24.48
CA PHE A 148 3.13 -0.76 -23.46
C PHE A 148 3.80 -2.09 -23.85
N GLN A 149 4.54 -2.13 -24.96
CA GLN A 149 5.25 -3.33 -25.39
C GLN A 149 6.51 -3.52 -24.54
N THR A 150 6.72 -4.74 -24.08
CA THR A 150 7.92 -5.12 -23.32
C THR A 150 9.13 -5.28 -24.23
N SER A 151 10.27 -5.66 -23.64
CA SER A 151 11.46 -6.03 -24.42
C SER A 151 11.28 -7.30 -25.27
N SER A 152 10.19 -8.04 -25.06
CA SER A 152 9.83 -9.23 -25.86
C SER A 152 8.68 -8.88 -26.80
N LYS A 153 8.85 -9.21 -28.06
CA LYS A 153 7.85 -8.96 -29.10
C LYS A 153 6.55 -9.70 -28.77
N ASN A 154 5.40 -9.02 -28.96
CA ASN A 154 4.06 -9.53 -28.68
C ASN A 154 3.71 -9.74 -27.18
N ILE A 155 4.54 -9.24 -26.27
CA ILE A 155 4.24 -9.20 -24.85
C ILE A 155 4.10 -7.75 -24.40
N TYR A 156 2.98 -7.43 -23.78
CA TYR A 156 2.64 -6.11 -23.25
C TYR A 156 2.52 -6.20 -21.74
N ALA A 157 2.74 -5.09 -21.03
CA ALA A 157 2.55 -5.02 -19.59
C ALA A 157 1.85 -3.72 -19.22
N ILE A 158 0.93 -3.82 -18.26
CA ILE A 158 0.09 -2.71 -17.76
C ILE A 158 -0.09 -2.80 -16.24
N GLY A 159 -0.63 -1.76 -15.64
CA GLY A 159 -1.03 -1.76 -14.24
C GLY A 159 0.13 -1.71 -13.26
N ASP A 160 -0.02 -2.40 -12.14
CA ASP A 160 0.89 -2.35 -11.00
C ASP A 160 2.29 -2.92 -11.26
N VAL A 161 2.48 -3.65 -12.35
CA VAL A 161 3.78 -4.27 -12.70
C VAL A 161 4.68 -3.36 -13.54
N ILE A 162 4.19 -2.21 -13.99
CA ILE A 162 4.95 -1.20 -14.74
C ILE A 162 5.17 0.06 -13.89
N ASP A 163 5.83 1.06 -14.45
CA ASP A 163 6.04 2.35 -13.77
C ASP A 163 4.74 3.16 -13.66
N GLY A 164 4.67 3.97 -12.60
CA GLY A 164 3.54 4.85 -12.31
C GLY A 164 2.78 4.47 -11.05
N PRO A 165 1.69 5.19 -10.73
CA PRO A 165 0.87 4.90 -9.56
C PRO A 165 0.16 3.55 -9.69
N MET A 166 0.12 2.82 -8.57
CA MET A 166 -0.55 1.51 -8.49
C MET A 166 -2.04 1.70 -8.19
N LEU A 167 -2.81 2.05 -9.22
CA LEU A 167 -4.23 2.38 -9.16
C LEU A 167 -5.02 1.53 -10.15
N ALA A 168 -6.16 0.98 -9.73
CA ALA A 168 -7.00 0.11 -10.55
C ALA A 168 -7.46 0.80 -11.83
N HIS A 169 -7.99 2.02 -11.73
CA HIS A 169 -8.47 2.79 -12.87
C HIS A 169 -7.36 3.18 -13.86
N LYS A 170 -6.09 3.38 -13.38
CA LYS A 170 -4.95 3.51 -14.28
C LYS A 170 -4.75 2.24 -15.09
N ALA A 171 -4.80 1.08 -14.45
CA ALA A 171 -4.62 -0.21 -15.12
C ALA A 171 -5.75 -0.48 -16.13
N GLU A 172 -6.98 -0.06 -15.84
CA GLU A 172 -8.13 -0.15 -16.74
C GLU A 172 -7.93 0.70 -18.02
N GLU A 173 -7.54 1.97 -17.87
CA GLU A 173 -7.21 2.86 -18.99
C GLU A 173 -6.06 2.32 -19.84
N GLU A 174 -5.01 1.82 -19.21
CA GLU A 174 -3.90 1.19 -19.89
C GLU A 174 -4.33 -0.08 -20.65
N GLY A 175 -5.24 -0.87 -20.06
CA GLY A 175 -5.82 -2.06 -20.69
C GLY A 175 -6.59 -1.72 -21.96
N ILE A 176 -7.40 -0.69 -21.92
CA ILE A 176 -8.14 -0.18 -23.09
C ILE A 176 -7.16 0.27 -24.16
N ALA A 177 -6.18 1.12 -23.79
CA ALA A 177 -5.18 1.63 -24.72
C ALA A 177 -4.38 0.51 -25.41
N VAL A 178 -3.97 -0.53 -24.65
CA VAL A 178 -3.26 -1.68 -25.21
C VAL A 178 -4.13 -2.48 -26.17
N ALA A 179 -5.40 -2.70 -25.83
CA ALA A 179 -6.33 -3.40 -26.71
C ALA A 179 -6.52 -2.66 -28.05
N GLU A 180 -6.67 -1.33 -28.00
CA GLU A 180 -6.75 -0.47 -29.18
C GLU A 180 -5.47 -0.54 -30.04
N ILE A 181 -4.29 -0.47 -29.39
CA ILE A 181 -2.98 -0.58 -30.07
C ILE A 181 -2.85 -1.92 -30.79
N ILE A 182 -3.22 -3.02 -30.14
CA ILE A 182 -3.18 -4.37 -30.73
C ILE A 182 -4.15 -4.48 -31.91
N ALA A 183 -5.30 -3.80 -31.84
CA ALA A 183 -6.27 -3.71 -32.94
C ALA A 183 -5.85 -2.75 -34.06
N GLY A 184 -4.67 -2.14 -33.99
CA GLY A 184 -4.16 -1.20 -35.00
C GLY A 184 -4.74 0.22 -34.88
N GLN A 185 -5.35 0.55 -33.75
CA GLN A 185 -5.85 1.89 -33.43
C GLN A 185 -4.80 2.69 -32.64
N SER A 186 -5.06 3.97 -32.39
CA SER A 186 -4.20 4.84 -31.59
C SER A 186 -4.65 4.83 -30.13
N GLY A 187 -4.27 3.80 -29.39
CA GLY A 187 -4.51 3.77 -27.94
C GLY A 187 -3.64 4.80 -27.22
N HIS A 188 -4.24 5.55 -26.29
CA HIS A 188 -3.57 6.59 -25.52
C HIS A 188 -4.13 6.69 -24.11
N VAL A 189 -3.22 6.90 -23.13
CA VAL A 189 -3.59 7.20 -21.73
C VAL A 189 -3.09 8.60 -21.39
N ASN A 190 -3.99 9.44 -20.91
CA ASN A 190 -3.61 10.74 -20.37
C ASN A 190 -3.38 10.62 -18.85
N TYR A 191 -2.12 10.43 -18.46
CA TYR A 191 -1.74 10.25 -17.07
C TYR A 191 -1.97 11.49 -16.19
N ASP A 192 -2.04 12.69 -16.78
CA ASP A 192 -2.31 13.93 -16.04
C ASP A 192 -3.76 14.01 -15.54
N LEU A 193 -4.66 13.21 -16.14
CA LEU A 193 -6.07 13.15 -15.76
C LEU A 193 -6.40 11.97 -14.83
N ILE A 194 -5.43 11.13 -14.48
CA ILE A 194 -5.67 9.99 -13.59
C ILE A 194 -5.76 10.51 -12.14
N PRO A 195 -6.95 10.44 -11.50
CA PRO A 195 -7.11 10.94 -10.14
C PRO A 195 -6.42 10.00 -9.14
N GLY A 196 -5.79 10.60 -8.12
CA GLY A 196 -5.30 9.85 -6.97
C GLY A 196 -6.45 9.47 -6.03
N ALA A 197 -7.35 8.60 -6.48
CA ALA A 197 -8.55 8.21 -5.74
C ALA A 197 -8.51 6.74 -5.34
N VAL A 198 -9.17 6.41 -4.23
CA VAL A 198 -9.40 5.03 -3.80
C VAL A 198 -10.69 4.51 -4.45
N SER A 199 -10.66 3.31 -4.98
CA SER A 199 -11.72 2.73 -5.83
C SER A 199 -13.12 2.65 -5.19
N TYR A 200 -13.22 2.76 -3.85
CA TYR A 200 -14.50 2.65 -3.14
C TYR A 200 -15.29 3.95 -2.97
N THR A 201 -14.73 5.09 -3.29
CA THR A 201 -15.48 6.36 -3.26
C THR A 201 -16.61 6.41 -4.25
N HIS A 202 -16.56 5.62 -5.31
CA HIS A 202 -17.60 5.53 -6.34
C HIS A 202 -18.89 4.82 -5.88
N LEU A 203 -18.78 3.77 -5.07
CA LEU A 203 -19.92 2.97 -4.63
C LEU A 203 -20.85 3.74 -3.69
N ARG A 204 -20.30 4.66 -2.89
CA ARG A 204 -21.11 5.48 -1.96
C ARG A 204 -21.89 6.61 -2.65
N ALA A 205 -21.46 7.10 -3.79
CA ALA A 205 -22.16 8.12 -4.53
C ALA A 205 -23.48 7.60 -5.17
N HIS A 206 -23.59 6.29 -5.38
CA HIS A 206 -24.80 5.65 -5.91
C HIS A 206 -25.79 5.21 -4.83
N GLU A 207 -25.40 5.13 -3.57
CA GLU A 207 -26.26 4.74 -2.46
C GLU A 207 -27.06 5.91 -1.86
N THR A 208 -26.81 7.15 -2.29
CA THR A 208 -27.48 8.37 -1.82
C THR A 208 -28.48 8.96 -2.81
N GLY A 209 -28.90 8.19 -3.82
CA GLY A 209 -29.96 8.52 -4.76
C GLY A 209 -31.32 8.07 -4.28
#